data_360ed2a548b0a04c9e7018b211c982e3
#
_entry.id   360ed2a548b0a04c9e7018b211c982e3
#
_cell.length_a   1.000
_cell.length_b   1.000
_cell.length_c   1.000
_cell.angle_alpha   90.00
_cell.angle_beta   90.00
_cell.angle_gamma   90.00
#
_symmetry.space_group_name_H-M   'P 1'
#
loop_
_entity.id
_entity.type
_entity.pdbx_description
1 polymer ?
#
loop_
_entity_poly.entity_id
_entity_poly.type
_entity_poly.pdbx_seq_one_letter_code
_entity_poly.pdbx_strand_id
1 'polypeptide(L)'
;MNDVRGRAQRLMGTPVRLADLALAFDESRAATAEVHVEGRSFFPPMLADIGTAASSVHINQFGFRPGTIGEAFATALLAKAAEGVHVRLVVDGQGSRPDGSGRELYGRLLAGGVDVRVVRATRLRALSQPAAAGGPRRWGVSQLGHVDHRKFVVVDGRIGWVGGAGIEDHFDDGRFHASS
;
A
#
# COMPACT_ATOMS: atom_id res chain seq x y z
N MET A 1 2.03 -24.98 15.27
CA MET A 1 1.40 -24.14 14.21
C MET A 1 0.00 -23.81 14.70
N ASN A 2 -0.16 -22.68 15.39
CA ASN A 2 -1.42 -22.29 16.01
C ASN A 2 -2.40 -21.84 14.92
N ASP A 3 -3.59 -22.41 14.92
CA ASP A 3 -4.67 -22.11 13.98
C ASP A 3 -5.18 -20.67 14.16
N VAL A 4 -4.51 -19.73 13.54
CA VAL A 4 -4.87 -18.30 13.51
C VAL A 4 -6.21 -18.08 12.77
N ARG A 5 -6.54 -18.93 11.79
CA ARG A 5 -7.81 -18.84 11.06
C ARG A 5 -9.02 -19.25 11.93
N GLY A 6 -8.87 -20.25 12.75
CA GLY A 6 -9.92 -20.68 13.68
C GLY A 6 -10.19 -19.70 14.82
N ARG A 7 -9.19 -18.87 15.18
CA ARG A 7 -9.38 -17.80 16.19
C ARG A 7 -10.06 -16.57 15.60
N ALA A 8 -9.68 -16.14 14.38
CA ALA A 8 -10.31 -15.00 13.71
C ALA A 8 -11.80 -15.25 13.41
N GLN A 9 -12.17 -16.49 13.05
CA GLN A 9 -13.55 -16.84 12.71
C GLN A 9 -14.48 -16.87 13.93
N ARG A 10 -13.97 -17.09 15.13
CA ARG A 10 -14.73 -17.05 16.40
C ARG A 10 -15.00 -15.64 16.92
N LEU A 11 -14.30 -14.63 16.42
CA LEU A 11 -14.48 -13.22 16.81
C LEU A 11 -15.54 -12.51 15.94
N MET A 12 -15.95 -13.11 14.84
CA MET A 12 -17.00 -12.57 13.97
C MET A 12 -18.38 -12.81 14.60
N GLY A 13 -18.89 -11.83 15.32
CA GLY A 13 -20.24 -11.85 15.92
C GLY A 13 -20.31 -11.46 17.40
N THR A 14 -19.18 -11.29 18.07
CA THR A 14 -19.10 -10.80 19.46
C THR A 14 -18.48 -9.41 19.49
N PRO A 15 -18.92 -8.47 20.37
CA PRO A 15 -18.24 -7.20 20.53
C PRO A 15 -16.78 -7.46 20.97
N VAL A 16 -15.85 -7.23 20.04
CA VAL A 16 -14.42 -7.50 20.23
C VAL A 16 -13.85 -6.45 21.16
N ARG A 17 -13.34 -6.86 22.32
CA ARG A 17 -12.57 -5.98 23.21
C ARG A 17 -11.15 -5.83 22.65
N LEU A 18 -10.52 -4.67 22.84
CA LEU A 18 -9.12 -4.43 22.44
C LEU A 18 -8.17 -5.52 22.99
N ALA A 19 -8.44 -6.02 24.21
CA ALA A 19 -7.68 -7.11 24.79
C ALA A 19 -7.79 -8.44 24.01
N ASP A 20 -8.96 -8.71 23.41
CA ASP A 20 -9.18 -9.94 22.64
C ASP A 20 -8.46 -9.86 21.28
N LEU A 21 -8.31 -8.65 20.72
CA LEU A 21 -7.50 -8.41 19.52
C LEU A 21 -6.01 -8.63 19.81
N ALA A 22 -5.50 -8.15 20.94
CA ALA A 22 -4.10 -8.35 21.35
C ALA A 22 -3.74 -9.83 21.51
N LEU A 23 -4.69 -10.66 21.93
CA LEU A 23 -4.52 -12.11 22.06
C LEU A 23 -4.67 -12.89 20.74
N ALA A 24 -5.20 -12.26 19.70
CA ALA A 24 -5.40 -12.88 18.38
C ALA A 24 -4.16 -12.79 17.47
N PHE A 25 -3.21 -11.92 17.78
CA PHE A 25 -1.98 -11.72 17.02
C PHE A 25 -0.77 -12.06 17.89
N ASP A 26 0.19 -12.74 17.30
CA ASP A 26 1.48 -12.96 17.96
C ASP A 26 2.17 -11.60 18.14
N GLU A 27 2.64 -11.29 19.35
CA GLU A 27 3.44 -10.12 19.59
C GLU A 27 4.75 -10.23 18.81
N SER A 28 4.97 -9.33 17.88
CA SER A 28 6.29 -9.12 17.28
C SER A 28 6.95 -7.90 17.92
N ARG A 29 8.18 -8.07 18.39
CA ARG A 29 8.99 -6.96 18.92
C ARG A 29 10.04 -6.59 17.90
N ALA A 30 10.03 -5.33 17.45
CA ALA A 30 11.12 -4.79 16.67
C ALA A 30 12.40 -4.77 17.54
N ALA A 31 13.50 -5.25 16.99
CA ALA A 31 14.80 -5.19 17.68
C ALA A 31 15.32 -3.75 17.73
N THR A 32 15.01 -2.95 16.69
CA THR A 32 15.38 -1.55 16.56
C THR A 32 14.24 -0.76 15.95
N ALA A 33 14.13 0.52 16.25
CA ALA A 33 13.24 1.46 15.60
C ALA A 33 13.98 2.77 15.38
N GLU A 34 13.90 3.30 14.17
CA GLU A 34 14.49 4.57 13.79
C GLU A 34 13.40 5.52 13.28
N VAL A 35 13.57 6.81 13.55
CA VAL A 35 12.66 7.86 13.10
C VAL A 35 13.36 8.71 12.06
N HIS A 36 12.76 8.79 10.90
CA HIS A 36 13.23 9.62 9.79
C HIS A 36 12.25 10.76 9.53
N VAL A 37 12.79 11.94 9.31
CA VAL A 37 12.02 13.14 8.98
C VAL A 37 12.51 13.64 7.63
N GLU A 38 11.61 13.98 6.72
CA GLU A 38 11.86 14.39 5.33
C GLU A 38 12.27 13.25 4.38
N GLY A 39 11.80 13.35 3.11
CA GLY A 39 12.01 12.33 2.08
C GLY A 39 13.46 12.01 1.81
N ARG A 40 14.33 13.03 1.79
CA ARG A 40 15.78 12.85 1.60
C ARG A 40 16.45 12.00 2.69
N SER A 41 15.84 11.87 3.87
CA SER A 41 16.37 11.04 4.96
C SER A 41 15.80 9.63 4.98
N PHE A 42 14.62 9.37 4.40
CA PHE A 42 14.00 8.05 4.43
C PHE A 42 13.93 7.34 3.08
N PHE A 43 13.84 8.03 1.93
CA PHE A 43 13.79 7.35 0.64
C PHE A 43 15.09 6.59 0.31
N PRO A 44 16.29 7.15 0.48
CA PRO A 44 17.52 6.42 0.19
C PRO A 44 17.69 5.13 1.01
N PRO A 45 17.57 5.13 2.37
CA PRO A 45 17.66 3.89 3.12
C PRO A 45 16.53 2.91 2.83
N MET A 46 15.29 3.38 2.56
CA MET A 46 14.19 2.51 2.15
C MET A 46 14.49 1.79 0.81
N LEU A 47 15.07 2.50 -0.17
CA LEU A 47 15.53 1.92 -1.42
C LEU A 47 16.68 0.93 -1.21
N ALA A 48 17.60 1.24 -0.31
CA ALA A 48 18.70 0.33 0.05
C ALA A 48 18.16 -0.96 0.66
N ASP A 49 17.20 -0.88 1.59
CA ASP A 49 16.56 -2.05 2.19
C ASP A 49 15.82 -2.90 1.15
N ILE A 50 15.08 -2.26 0.22
CA ILE A 50 14.46 -2.97 -0.91
C ILE A 50 15.55 -3.71 -1.73
N GLY A 51 16.69 -3.07 -1.94
CA GLY A 51 17.85 -3.66 -2.62
C GLY A 51 18.38 -4.93 -1.94
N THR A 52 18.23 -5.08 -0.64
CA THR A 52 18.68 -6.27 0.11
C THR A 52 17.68 -7.43 0.09
N ALA A 53 16.47 -7.23 -0.45
CA ALA A 53 15.42 -8.25 -0.44
C ALA A 53 15.89 -9.55 -1.11
N ALA A 54 15.68 -10.67 -0.42
CA ALA A 54 16.01 -12.01 -0.90
C ALA A 54 14.78 -12.86 -1.22
N SER A 55 13.62 -12.57 -0.61
CA SER A 55 12.41 -13.36 -0.79
C SER A 55 11.18 -12.53 -1.17
N SER A 56 10.97 -11.38 -0.54
CA SER A 56 9.76 -10.60 -0.80
C SER A 56 9.90 -9.11 -0.52
N VAL A 57 9.19 -8.32 -1.32
CA VAL A 57 8.92 -6.90 -1.07
C VAL A 57 7.41 -6.65 -1.16
N HIS A 58 6.82 -6.18 -0.08
CA HIS A 58 5.41 -5.82 -0.03
C HIS A 58 5.26 -4.34 0.24
N ILE A 59 4.60 -3.65 -0.68
CA ILE A 59 4.35 -2.21 -0.61
C ILE A 59 2.84 -1.96 -0.63
N ASN A 60 2.37 -1.10 0.28
CA ASN A 60 1.06 -0.49 0.17
C ASN A 60 1.23 1.02 0.21
N GLN A 61 0.71 1.72 -0.80
CA GLN A 61 0.85 3.16 -0.94
C GLN A 61 -0.46 3.81 -1.40
N PHE A 62 -0.82 4.90 -0.72
CA PHE A 62 -1.86 5.78 -1.23
C PHE A 62 -1.43 6.46 -2.53
N GLY A 63 -0.27 7.11 -2.51
CA GLY A 63 0.34 7.77 -3.66
C GLY A 63 1.65 7.08 -4.06
N PHE A 64 1.69 6.54 -5.27
CA PHE A 64 2.89 6.06 -5.95
C PHE A 64 2.84 6.63 -7.37
N ARG A 65 3.60 7.67 -7.63
CA ARG A 65 3.46 8.47 -8.86
C ARG A 65 4.76 8.54 -9.67
N PRO A 66 4.64 8.71 -11.00
CA PRO A 66 5.79 9.06 -11.84
C PRO A 66 6.50 10.30 -11.32
N GLY A 67 7.81 10.34 -11.47
CA GLY A 67 8.71 11.38 -11.01
C GLY A 67 10.05 10.75 -10.60
N THR A 68 10.99 11.54 -10.13
CA THR A 68 12.33 11.08 -9.76
C THR A 68 12.27 9.95 -8.72
N ILE A 69 11.48 10.15 -7.66
CA ILE A 69 11.32 9.17 -6.59
C ILE A 69 10.54 7.95 -7.08
N GLY A 70 9.41 8.15 -7.76
CA GLY A 70 8.62 7.04 -8.30
C GLY A 70 9.40 6.15 -9.26
N GLU A 71 10.22 6.73 -10.12
CA GLU A 71 11.08 6.01 -11.05
C GLU A 71 12.22 5.26 -10.34
N ALA A 72 12.82 5.85 -9.30
CA ALA A 72 13.83 5.16 -8.50
C ALA A 72 13.25 3.91 -7.83
N PHE A 73 12.06 4.03 -7.22
CA PHE A 73 11.36 2.88 -6.64
C PHE A 73 10.97 1.84 -7.70
N ALA A 74 10.42 2.27 -8.83
CA ALA A 74 10.07 1.36 -9.92
C ALA A 74 11.29 0.57 -10.42
N THR A 75 12.43 1.22 -10.58
CA THR A 75 13.69 0.58 -10.98
C THR A 75 14.11 -0.48 -9.96
N ALA A 76 14.09 -0.16 -8.66
CA ALA A 76 14.44 -1.10 -7.61
C ALA A 76 13.50 -2.32 -7.57
N LEU A 77 12.19 -2.09 -7.71
CA LEU A 77 11.18 -3.15 -7.70
C LEU A 77 11.33 -4.08 -8.92
N LEU A 78 11.57 -3.51 -10.11
CA LEU A 78 11.82 -4.27 -11.34
C LEU A 78 13.09 -5.11 -11.24
N ALA A 79 14.17 -4.55 -10.68
CA ALA A 79 15.41 -5.30 -10.46
C ALA A 79 15.16 -6.50 -9.54
N LYS A 80 14.45 -6.32 -8.43
CA LYS A 80 14.12 -7.41 -7.50
C LYS A 80 13.19 -8.46 -8.13
N ALA A 81 12.18 -8.05 -8.89
CA ALA A 81 11.33 -9.00 -9.63
C ALA A 81 12.16 -9.83 -10.64
N ALA A 82 13.12 -9.22 -11.35
CA ALA A 82 14.01 -9.93 -12.26
C ALA A 82 14.94 -10.94 -11.55
N GLU A 83 15.29 -10.69 -10.28
CA GLU A 83 16.04 -11.62 -9.43
C GLU A 83 15.17 -12.77 -8.87
N GLY A 84 13.86 -12.77 -9.15
CA GLY A 84 12.91 -13.78 -8.66
C GLY A 84 12.34 -13.49 -7.27
N VAL A 85 12.58 -12.30 -6.72
CA VAL A 85 11.97 -11.84 -5.46
C VAL A 85 10.47 -11.60 -5.69
N HIS A 86 9.62 -12.04 -4.76
CA HIS A 86 8.18 -11.80 -4.83
C HIS A 86 7.84 -10.35 -4.51
N VAL A 87 7.63 -9.53 -5.54
CA VAL A 87 7.33 -8.10 -5.39
C VAL A 87 5.84 -7.87 -5.55
N ARG A 88 5.19 -7.34 -4.51
CA ARG A 88 3.79 -6.93 -4.52
C ARG A 88 3.63 -5.45 -4.19
N LEU A 89 2.93 -4.74 -5.06
CA LEU A 89 2.59 -3.33 -4.92
C LEU A 89 1.07 -3.15 -4.89
N VAL A 90 0.55 -2.72 -3.75
CA VAL A 90 -0.86 -2.33 -3.59
C VAL A 90 -0.94 -0.81 -3.60
N VAL A 91 -1.75 -0.23 -4.45
CA VAL A 91 -1.91 1.22 -4.56
C VAL A 91 -3.38 1.64 -4.54
N ASP A 92 -3.64 2.83 -4.01
CA ASP A 92 -4.94 3.45 -4.14
C ASP A 92 -5.12 4.08 -5.52
N GLY A 93 -6.24 3.82 -6.17
CA GLY A 93 -6.50 4.30 -7.53
C GLY A 93 -6.70 5.82 -7.64
N GLN A 94 -7.13 6.47 -6.55
CA GLN A 94 -7.33 7.92 -6.52
C GLN A 94 -5.99 8.63 -6.26
N GLY A 95 -5.21 8.14 -5.29
CA GLY A 95 -3.91 8.71 -4.94
C GLY A 95 -2.87 8.49 -6.04
N SER A 96 -2.76 7.28 -6.54
CA SER A 96 -1.69 6.87 -7.48
C SER A 96 -2.01 7.09 -8.97
N ARG A 97 -3.30 7.19 -9.34
CA ARG A 97 -3.78 7.44 -10.71
C ARG A 97 -3.18 6.51 -11.79
N PRO A 98 -3.23 5.17 -11.61
CA PRO A 98 -2.55 4.23 -12.49
C PRO A 98 -3.08 4.23 -13.93
N ASP A 99 -4.32 4.63 -14.17
CA ASP A 99 -4.93 4.71 -15.51
C ASP A 99 -4.71 6.08 -16.18
N GLY A 100 -4.20 7.05 -15.44
CA GLY A 100 -3.91 8.41 -15.90
C GLY A 100 -2.43 8.63 -16.13
N SER A 101 -1.85 9.58 -15.36
CA SER A 101 -0.43 9.93 -15.42
C SER A 101 0.51 8.77 -15.09
N GLY A 102 0.04 7.78 -14.32
CA GLY A 102 0.82 6.60 -13.93
C GLY A 102 0.83 5.46 -14.95
N ARG A 103 0.07 5.54 -16.05
CA ARG A 103 -0.16 4.40 -16.96
C ARG A 103 1.14 3.73 -17.45
N GLU A 104 2.10 4.51 -17.85
CA GLU A 104 3.38 3.98 -18.35
C GLU A 104 4.18 3.30 -17.25
N LEU A 105 4.33 3.94 -16.10
CA LEU A 105 5.02 3.41 -14.93
C LEU A 105 4.43 2.06 -14.50
N TYR A 106 3.11 1.99 -14.34
CA TYR A 106 2.43 0.76 -13.93
C TYR A 106 2.45 -0.32 -15.01
N GLY A 107 2.40 0.08 -16.29
CA GLY A 107 2.57 -0.84 -17.41
C GLY A 107 3.94 -1.53 -17.39
N ARG A 108 5.01 -0.80 -17.12
CA ARG A 108 6.37 -1.33 -16.97
C ARG A 108 6.49 -2.26 -15.75
N LEU A 109 5.94 -1.86 -14.60
CA LEU A 109 5.94 -2.69 -13.39
C LEU A 109 5.25 -4.04 -13.62
N LEU A 110 4.05 -4.03 -14.22
CA LEU A 110 3.31 -5.24 -14.57
C LEU A 110 4.07 -6.11 -15.58
N ALA A 111 4.61 -5.53 -16.64
CA ALA A 111 5.38 -6.25 -17.66
C ALA A 111 6.66 -6.86 -17.09
N GLY A 112 7.26 -6.23 -16.09
CA GLY A 112 8.45 -6.70 -15.39
C GLY A 112 8.19 -7.67 -14.24
N GLY A 113 6.94 -8.17 -14.07
CA GLY A 113 6.64 -9.23 -13.12
C GLY A 113 6.26 -8.77 -11.71
N VAL A 114 6.04 -7.47 -11.48
CA VAL A 114 5.53 -6.96 -10.20
C VAL A 114 4.02 -7.26 -10.09
N ASP A 115 3.58 -7.88 -8.98
CA ASP A 115 2.14 -8.08 -8.67
C ASP A 115 1.51 -6.75 -8.23
N VAL A 116 0.97 -6.00 -9.18
CA VAL A 116 0.33 -4.70 -8.92
C VAL A 116 -1.16 -4.89 -8.65
N ARG A 117 -1.64 -4.37 -7.53
CA ARG A 117 -3.05 -4.35 -7.14
C ARG A 117 -3.52 -2.92 -6.92
N VAL A 118 -4.64 -2.57 -7.54
CA VAL A 118 -5.24 -1.23 -7.42
C VAL A 118 -6.50 -1.32 -6.58
N VAL A 119 -6.49 -0.68 -5.41
CA VAL A 119 -7.69 -0.47 -4.60
C VAL A 119 -8.48 0.66 -5.22
N ARG A 120 -9.66 0.37 -5.69
CA ARG A 120 -10.58 1.37 -6.28
C ARG A 120 -11.81 1.51 -5.43
N ALA A 121 -12.09 2.73 -5.01
CA ALA A 121 -13.43 3.04 -4.56
C ALA A 121 -14.38 2.87 -5.77
N THR A 122 -15.31 1.93 -5.69
CA THR A 122 -16.25 1.58 -6.77
C THR A 122 -17.27 2.70 -6.99
N ARG A 123 -16.83 3.88 -7.41
CA ARG A 123 -17.68 5.06 -7.58
C ARG A 123 -18.59 5.02 -8.81
N LEU A 124 -18.23 4.33 -9.85
CA LEU A 124 -18.89 4.46 -11.16
C LEU A 124 -19.65 3.22 -11.62
N ARG A 125 -19.36 2.05 -11.09
CA ARG A 125 -20.07 0.83 -11.48
C ARG A 125 -21.51 0.80 -10.97
N ALA A 126 -21.79 1.46 -9.85
CA ALA A 126 -23.14 1.58 -9.31
C ALA A 126 -24.03 2.56 -10.09
N LEU A 127 -23.44 3.51 -10.83
CA LEU A 127 -24.17 4.48 -11.64
C LEU A 127 -24.47 3.98 -13.06
N SER A 128 -23.74 2.96 -13.55
CA SER A 128 -23.87 2.42 -14.91
C SER A 128 -24.59 1.07 -14.97
N GLN A 129 -24.98 0.47 -13.84
CA GLN A 129 -25.85 -0.70 -13.89
C GLN A 129 -27.29 -0.24 -14.14
N PRO A 130 -27.96 -0.72 -15.24
CA PRO A 130 -29.38 -0.51 -15.38
C PRO A 130 -30.05 -1.13 -14.17
N ALA A 131 -30.94 -0.36 -13.53
CA ALA A 131 -31.79 -0.86 -12.47
C ALA A 131 -32.51 -2.10 -12.99
N ALA A 132 -32.26 -3.27 -12.39
CA ALA A 132 -33.12 -4.42 -12.61
C ALA A 132 -34.56 -3.95 -12.35
N ALA A 133 -35.42 -4.21 -13.30
CA ALA A 133 -36.76 -3.64 -13.35
C ALA A 133 -37.46 -3.75 -11.98
N GLY A 134 -37.80 -2.61 -11.37
CA GLY A 134 -38.74 -2.49 -10.28
C GLY A 134 -38.20 -2.34 -8.87
N GLY A 135 -36.87 -2.28 -8.62
CA GLY A 135 -36.30 -2.09 -7.28
C GLY A 135 -35.98 -0.62 -6.95
N PRO A 136 -36.19 -0.15 -5.68
CA PRO A 136 -35.77 1.18 -5.29
C PRO A 136 -34.25 1.32 -5.44
N ARG A 137 -33.80 2.41 -6.08
CA ARG A 137 -32.39 2.76 -6.19
C ARG A 137 -31.82 2.98 -4.79
N ARG A 138 -31.13 1.98 -4.26
CA ARG A 138 -30.35 2.14 -3.03
C ARG A 138 -29.05 2.87 -3.39
N TRP A 139 -29.03 4.14 -3.09
CA TRP A 139 -27.79 4.91 -3.08
C TRP A 139 -26.98 4.46 -1.88
N GLY A 140 -26.00 3.60 -2.12
CA GLY A 140 -25.03 3.24 -1.10
C GLY A 140 -24.05 4.38 -0.86
N VAL A 141 -24.46 5.37 -0.06
CA VAL A 141 -23.61 6.54 0.30
C VAL A 141 -22.36 6.11 1.08
N SER A 142 -22.35 4.91 1.65
CA SER A 142 -21.24 4.37 2.46
C SER A 142 -19.96 4.04 1.68
N GLN A 143 -20.00 4.04 0.34
CA GLN A 143 -18.81 3.75 -0.49
C GLN A 143 -18.22 5.01 -1.17
N LEU A 144 -18.82 6.17 -0.97
CA LEU A 144 -18.30 7.44 -1.43
C LEU A 144 -17.19 7.88 -0.47
N GLY A 145 -15.93 7.66 -0.85
CA GLY A 145 -14.79 8.18 -0.12
C GLY A 145 -13.88 7.15 0.55
N HIS A 146 -14.09 5.85 0.37
CA HIS A 146 -13.12 4.85 0.80
C HIS A 146 -11.85 4.94 -0.05
N VAL A 147 -10.77 5.38 0.57
CA VAL A 147 -9.42 5.36 0.02
C VAL A 147 -8.55 4.48 0.91
N ASP A 148 -7.61 3.77 0.33
CA ASP A 148 -6.57 3.09 1.10
C ASP A 148 -5.43 4.06 1.38
N HIS A 149 -5.48 4.74 2.52
CA HIS A 149 -4.50 5.76 2.88
C HIS A 149 -3.27 5.20 3.62
N ARG A 150 -3.13 3.89 3.68
CA ARG A 150 -1.96 3.24 4.28
C ARG A 150 -0.71 3.49 3.45
N LYS A 151 0.42 3.57 4.15
CA LYS A 151 1.74 3.72 3.54
C LYS A 151 2.72 2.89 4.32
N PHE A 152 3.11 1.75 3.75
CA PHE A 152 4.12 0.89 4.33
C PHE A 152 4.92 0.14 3.26
N VAL A 153 6.13 -0.23 3.63
CA VAL A 153 6.99 -1.16 2.89
C VAL A 153 7.46 -2.23 3.86
N VAL A 154 7.38 -3.49 3.45
CA VAL A 154 7.90 -4.62 4.22
C VAL A 154 8.84 -5.41 3.33
N VAL A 155 10.07 -5.61 3.80
CA VAL A 155 11.12 -6.37 3.12
C VAL A 155 11.38 -7.66 3.89
N ASP A 156 11.20 -8.80 3.22
CA ASP A 156 11.43 -10.16 3.74
C ASP A 156 10.72 -10.47 5.07
N GLY A 157 9.66 -9.72 5.40
CA GLY A 157 8.97 -9.83 6.69
C GLY A 157 9.82 -9.41 7.90
N ARG A 158 10.95 -8.76 7.71
CA ARG A 158 11.96 -8.41 8.73
C ARG A 158 12.15 -6.92 8.89
N ILE A 159 12.14 -6.16 7.80
CA ILE A 159 12.29 -4.70 7.82
C ILE A 159 10.95 -4.09 7.45
N GLY A 160 10.47 -3.16 8.25
CA GLY A 160 9.20 -2.47 8.04
C GLY A 160 9.37 -0.96 8.04
N TRP A 161 8.88 -0.30 6.99
CA TRP A 161 8.78 1.15 6.91
C TRP A 161 7.31 1.54 7.00
N VAL A 162 6.99 2.45 7.88
CA VAL A 162 5.63 2.99 8.06
C VAL A 162 5.71 4.50 8.16
N GLY A 163 4.84 5.21 7.47
CA GLY A 163 4.89 6.67 7.51
C GLY A 163 3.67 7.37 6.91
N GLY A 164 3.75 8.69 6.85
CA GLY A 164 2.74 9.56 6.26
C GLY A 164 2.98 9.92 4.79
N ALA A 165 4.21 9.74 4.29
CA ALA A 165 4.61 10.13 2.95
C ALA A 165 4.23 9.11 1.87
N GLY A 166 3.76 9.59 0.72
CA GLY A 166 3.67 8.79 -0.51
C GLY A 166 5.04 8.67 -1.20
N ILE A 167 5.13 7.79 -2.19
CA ILE A 167 6.29 7.69 -3.07
C ILE A 167 6.09 8.70 -4.21
N GLU A 168 6.39 9.94 -3.92
CA GLU A 168 6.16 11.11 -4.78
C GLU A 168 7.22 12.18 -4.53
N ASP A 169 7.61 12.91 -5.57
CA ASP A 169 8.71 13.90 -5.52
C ASP A 169 8.50 15.01 -4.50
N HIS A 170 7.24 15.43 -4.29
CA HIS A 170 6.94 16.52 -3.37
C HIS A 170 7.25 16.21 -1.91
N PHE A 171 7.46 14.95 -1.54
CA PHE A 171 7.93 14.57 -0.22
C PHE A 171 9.45 14.62 -0.08
N ASP A 172 10.19 14.73 -1.20
CA ASP A 172 11.65 14.83 -1.20
C ASP A 172 12.15 16.27 -1.17
N ASP A 173 11.38 17.23 -1.70
CA ASP A 173 11.81 18.62 -1.91
C ASP A 173 11.72 19.52 -0.67
N GLY A 174 11.33 18.98 0.47
CA GLY A 174 11.30 19.72 1.75
C GLY A 174 10.26 20.84 1.84
N ARG A 175 9.35 20.98 0.87
CA ARG A 175 8.36 22.08 0.84
C ARG A 175 7.26 21.97 1.89
N PHE A 176 7.11 20.83 2.56
CA PHE A 176 6.02 20.60 3.50
C PHE A 176 6.27 21.10 4.92
N HIS A 177 7.44 21.63 5.24
CA HIS A 177 7.76 22.11 6.58
C HIS A 177 7.49 23.61 6.81
N ALA A 178 6.85 24.30 5.88
CA ALA A 178 6.64 25.74 5.97
C ALA A 178 5.28 26.17 6.53
N SER A 179 4.49 25.23 7.09
CA SER A 179 3.17 25.57 7.67
C SER A 179 2.97 24.84 8.99
N SER A 180 3.63 25.35 10.01
CA SER A 180 3.24 25.17 11.41
C SER A 180 2.92 26.52 12.01
#